data_8ba255bff163d7f4b66afd4fceb80461
#
_entry.id   8ba255bff163d7f4b66afd4fceb80461
#
_cell.length_a   1.000
_cell.length_b   1.000
_cell.length_c   1.000
_cell.angle_alpha   90.00
_cell.angle_beta   90.00
_cell.angle_gamma   90.00
#
_symmetry.space_group_name_H-M   'P 1'
#
loop_
_entity.id
_entity.type
_entity.pdbx_description
1 polymer ?
#
loop_
_entity_poly.entity_id
_entity_poly.type
_entity_poly.pdbx_seq_one_letter_code
_entity_poly.pdbx_strand_id
1 'polypeptide(L)'
;MHLFRRVTKAMKTLVMKFGGAAVATPEHFSRIADIILAKRKEYSRIAVVVSAMGNSTDQLITLAKKVNPDPPRREYDMLVSVGERISISLLAMALAAKNHQAFSFTGSQSGIITCNRHSDARIIDVRPHRLQPILDSGSVAIVAGFQGVSRNGEITTLGRGGSDTSAVALAIALNAAKVEFFKDVPGIFAIDPKKDPSAPLLPHLTYDSALDIIGQGAKVLQKRSVELAYKNNMPLHVLSFQEYTPAHTSGTLIGALNGSRPLHPLYEEEH
;
A
#
# COMPACT_ATOMS: atom_id res chain seq x y z
N MET A 1 31.28 -28.69 24.06
CA MET A 1 31.03 -27.28 23.78
C MET A 1 30.36 -27.21 22.40
N HIS A 2 29.02 -27.34 22.34
CA HIS A 2 28.24 -27.35 21.11
C HIS A 2 27.83 -25.91 20.80
N LEU A 3 28.49 -25.29 19.82
CA LEU A 3 28.05 -24.04 19.21
C LEU A 3 26.77 -24.32 18.40
N PHE A 4 25.62 -23.98 18.95
CA PHE A 4 24.39 -23.84 18.17
C PHE A 4 24.57 -22.67 17.18
N ARG A 5 24.93 -22.97 15.94
CA ARG A 5 24.74 -22.04 14.82
C ARG A 5 23.21 -21.77 14.72
N ARG A 6 22.76 -20.67 15.30
CA ARG A 6 21.44 -20.10 14.93
C ARG A 6 21.53 -19.78 13.44
N VAL A 7 20.88 -20.60 12.63
CA VAL A 7 20.56 -20.23 11.24
C VAL A 7 19.67 -19.01 11.35
N THR A 8 20.24 -17.85 11.13
CA THR A 8 19.49 -16.58 11.05
C THR A 8 18.57 -16.71 9.83
N LYS A 9 17.28 -17.01 10.06
CA LYS A 9 16.26 -16.97 9.02
C LYS A 9 16.32 -15.58 8.40
N ALA A 10 16.62 -15.51 7.11
CA ALA A 10 16.73 -14.23 6.40
C ALA A 10 15.46 -13.41 6.70
N MET A 11 15.61 -12.18 7.16
CA MET A 11 14.49 -11.30 7.52
C MET A 11 13.73 -10.93 6.25
N LYS A 12 12.59 -11.57 6.02
CA LYS A 12 11.72 -11.26 4.88
C LYS A 12 10.75 -10.16 5.25
N THR A 13 10.76 -9.06 4.49
CA THR A 13 9.81 -7.96 4.62
C THR A 13 8.63 -8.18 3.66
N LEU A 14 7.41 -7.99 4.13
CA LEU A 14 6.19 -7.90 3.32
C LEU A 14 5.59 -6.51 3.46
N VAL A 15 5.15 -5.92 2.36
CA VAL A 15 4.26 -4.75 2.38
C VAL A 15 2.87 -5.20 1.98
N MET A 16 1.88 -4.86 2.82
CA MET A 16 0.47 -5.17 2.58
C MET A 16 -0.29 -3.87 2.37
N LYS A 17 -1.19 -3.83 1.39
CA LYS A 17 -2.03 -2.64 1.15
C LYS A 17 -3.51 -3.00 1.25
N PHE A 18 -4.24 -2.25 2.06
CA PHE A 18 -5.69 -2.36 2.16
C PHE A 18 -6.35 -1.08 1.63
N GLY A 19 -7.25 -1.24 0.63
CA GLY A 19 -8.00 -0.15 0.02
C GLY A 19 -9.19 0.32 0.87
N GLY A 20 -9.83 1.42 0.48
CA GLY A 20 -10.96 2.00 1.21
C GLY A 20 -12.11 1.02 1.47
N ALA A 21 -12.42 0.14 0.52
CA ALA A 21 -13.44 -0.91 0.70
C ALA A 21 -13.05 -1.93 1.80
N ALA A 22 -11.76 -2.26 1.91
CA ALA A 22 -11.27 -3.18 2.94
C ALA A 22 -11.24 -2.54 4.35
N VAL A 23 -11.17 -1.22 4.46
CA VAL A 23 -11.20 -0.47 5.73
C VAL A 23 -12.51 0.31 5.92
N ALA A 24 -13.61 -0.13 5.27
CA ALA A 24 -14.85 0.63 5.22
C ALA A 24 -15.57 0.73 6.57
N THR A 25 -15.47 -0.28 7.42
CA THR A 25 -16.16 -0.33 8.72
C THR A 25 -15.22 -0.72 9.85
N PRO A 26 -15.56 -0.41 11.12
CA PRO A 26 -14.74 -0.82 12.27
C PRO A 26 -14.47 -2.32 12.36
N GLU A 27 -15.45 -3.17 11.98
CA GLU A 27 -15.34 -4.63 12.01
C GLU A 27 -14.25 -5.15 11.07
N HIS A 28 -14.06 -4.47 9.94
CA HIS A 28 -13.03 -4.82 8.96
C HIS A 28 -11.62 -4.72 9.54
N PHE A 29 -11.34 -3.81 10.48
CA PHE A 29 -10.02 -3.70 11.09
C PHE A 29 -9.64 -4.93 11.90
N SER A 30 -10.60 -5.59 12.57
CA SER A 30 -10.36 -6.86 13.25
C SER A 30 -9.95 -7.95 12.25
N ARG A 31 -10.65 -8.06 11.10
CA ARG A 31 -10.31 -8.99 10.03
C ARG A 31 -8.94 -8.71 9.42
N ILE A 32 -8.61 -7.43 9.17
CA ILE A 32 -7.29 -7.02 8.68
C ILE A 32 -6.20 -7.45 9.67
N ALA A 33 -6.41 -7.24 10.97
CA ALA A 33 -5.49 -7.66 11.99
C ALA A 33 -5.26 -9.18 11.96
N ASP A 34 -6.29 -10.01 11.78
CA ASP A 34 -6.16 -11.46 11.62
C ASP A 34 -5.33 -11.85 10.39
N ILE A 35 -5.56 -11.19 9.25
CA ILE A 35 -4.79 -11.40 8.03
C ILE A 35 -3.31 -11.06 8.27
N ILE A 36 -3.01 -9.93 8.88
CA ILE A 36 -1.64 -9.51 9.21
C ILE A 36 -0.96 -10.53 10.12
N LEU A 37 -1.63 -10.97 11.18
CA LEU A 37 -1.09 -11.96 12.13
C LEU A 37 -0.85 -13.33 11.48
N ALA A 38 -1.70 -13.73 10.53
CA ALA A 38 -1.47 -14.95 9.75
C ALA A 38 -0.19 -14.85 8.90
N LYS A 39 0.05 -13.69 8.26
CA LYS A 39 1.26 -13.44 7.43
C LYS A 39 2.56 -13.39 8.24
N ARG A 40 2.50 -13.10 9.53
CA ARG A 40 3.69 -13.14 10.40
C ARG A 40 4.33 -14.52 10.55
N LYS A 41 3.61 -15.58 10.23
CA LYS A 41 4.17 -16.94 10.21
C LYS A 41 5.23 -17.09 9.11
N GLU A 42 5.09 -16.34 8.02
CA GLU A 42 5.97 -16.40 6.85
C GLU A 42 6.96 -15.22 6.81
N TYR A 43 6.50 -14.01 7.20
CA TYR A 43 7.29 -12.77 7.13
C TYR A 43 7.62 -12.26 8.53
N SER A 44 8.90 -12.01 8.78
CA SER A 44 9.38 -11.47 10.06
C SER A 44 9.12 -9.97 10.22
N ARG A 45 9.01 -9.24 9.10
CA ARG A 45 8.80 -7.79 9.04
C ARG A 45 7.57 -7.49 8.18
N ILE A 46 6.58 -6.80 8.75
CA ILE A 46 5.35 -6.43 8.02
C ILE A 46 5.11 -4.93 8.15
N ALA A 47 5.07 -4.25 7.00
CA ALA A 47 4.56 -2.90 6.88
C ALA A 47 3.19 -2.93 6.17
N VAL A 48 2.25 -2.13 6.66
CA VAL A 48 0.89 -2.09 6.15
C VAL A 48 0.55 -0.68 5.70
N VAL A 49 0.10 -0.52 4.46
CA VAL A 49 -0.39 0.77 3.93
C VAL A 49 -1.90 0.71 3.84
N VAL A 50 -2.58 1.69 4.41
CA VAL A 50 -4.04 1.77 4.37
C VAL A 50 -4.52 3.05 3.70
N SER A 51 -5.68 2.97 3.05
CA SER A 51 -6.44 4.12 2.53
C SER A 51 -7.39 4.68 3.60
N ALA A 52 -8.01 5.80 3.34
CA ALA A 52 -9.13 6.31 4.14
C ALA A 52 -10.32 5.33 4.12
N MET A 53 -11.15 5.38 5.15
CA MET A 53 -12.32 4.50 5.30
C MET A 53 -13.39 4.79 4.24
N GLY A 54 -13.78 3.76 3.50
CA GLY A 54 -14.90 3.82 2.56
C GLY A 54 -14.83 5.03 1.62
N ASN A 55 -15.79 5.95 1.78
CA ASN A 55 -15.90 7.19 0.99
C ASN A 55 -15.46 8.46 1.75
N SER A 56 -14.71 8.32 2.86
CA SER A 56 -14.31 9.46 3.71
C SER A 56 -13.56 10.54 2.94
N THR A 57 -12.68 10.16 2.00
CA THR A 57 -11.97 11.13 1.14
C THR A 57 -12.92 11.96 0.30
N ASP A 58 -13.95 11.33 -0.31
CA ASP A 58 -14.94 12.06 -1.12
C ASP A 58 -15.82 12.99 -0.25
N GLN A 59 -16.09 12.59 1.00
CA GLN A 59 -16.79 13.46 1.97
C GLN A 59 -15.93 14.69 2.33
N LEU A 60 -14.64 14.53 2.58
CA LEU A 60 -13.70 15.63 2.84
C LEU A 60 -13.55 16.56 1.64
N ILE A 61 -13.49 16.00 0.41
CA ILE A 61 -13.48 16.77 -0.84
C ILE A 61 -14.78 17.59 -0.96
N THR A 62 -15.91 16.97 -0.69
CA THR A 62 -17.20 17.65 -0.74
C THR A 62 -17.28 18.78 0.30
N LEU A 63 -16.77 18.55 1.50
CA LEU A 63 -16.70 19.56 2.56
C LEU A 63 -15.82 20.75 2.14
N ALA A 64 -14.64 20.50 1.58
CA ALA A 64 -13.76 21.54 1.07
C ALA A 64 -14.46 22.44 0.05
N LYS A 65 -15.12 21.82 -0.94
CA LYS A 65 -15.83 22.54 -2.02
C LYS A 65 -17.05 23.33 -1.54
N LYS A 66 -17.70 22.92 -0.45
CA LYS A 66 -18.79 23.70 0.17
C LYS A 66 -18.27 24.99 0.81
N VAL A 67 -17.04 24.99 1.33
CA VAL A 67 -16.40 26.17 1.91
C VAL A 67 -15.82 27.08 0.82
N ASN A 68 -15.13 26.47 -0.14
CA ASN A 68 -14.57 27.16 -1.29
C ASN A 68 -14.62 26.23 -2.52
N PRO A 69 -15.34 26.59 -3.61
CA PRO A 69 -15.43 25.75 -4.83
C PRO A 69 -14.08 25.47 -5.48
N ASP A 70 -13.09 26.37 -5.33
CA ASP A 70 -11.70 26.19 -5.77
C ASP A 70 -10.74 26.43 -4.58
N PRO A 71 -10.59 25.45 -3.69
CA PRO A 71 -9.78 25.61 -2.50
C PRO A 71 -8.29 25.66 -2.83
N PRO A 72 -7.49 26.46 -2.09
CA PRO A 72 -6.04 26.41 -2.21
C PRO A 72 -5.52 24.99 -2.04
N ARG A 73 -4.72 24.51 -2.99
CA ARG A 73 -4.29 23.09 -3.06
C ARG A 73 -3.53 22.63 -1.83
N ARG A 74 -2.75 23.52 -1.19
CA ARG A 74 -2.07 23.22 0.06
C ARG A 74 -3.06 22.90 1.19
N GLU A 75 -4.09 23.70 1.36
CA GLU A 75 -5.11 23.50 2.40
C GLU A 75 -6.01 22.29 2.07
N TYR A 76 -6.24 22.07 0.79
CA TYR A 76 -6.93 20.88 0.32
C TYR A 76 -6.16 19.60 0.72
N ASP A 77 -4.85 19.54 0.50
CA ASP A 77 -4.01 18.41 0.90
C ASP A 77 -4.01 18.21 2.42
N MET A 78 -3.92 19.28 3.18
CA MET A 78 -4.04 19.24 4.65
C MET A 78 -5.35 18.59 5.10
N LEU A 79 -6.46 18.94 4.46
CA LEU A 79 -7.78 18.39 4.81
C LEU A 79 -7.91 16.93 4.38
N VAL A 80 -7.68 16.62 3.10
CA VAL A 80 -7.98 15.27 2.59
C VAL A 80 -7.04 14.19 3.12
N SER A 81 -5.84 14.56 3.57
CA SER A 81 -4.88 13.63 4.19
C SER A 81 -5.29 13.13 5.59
N VAL A 82 -6.36 13.68 6.17
CA VAL A 82 -6.84 13.26 7.51
C VAL A 82 -7.47 11.87 7.48
N GLY A 83 -8.09 11.47 6.36
CA GLY A 83 -8.82 10.22 6.26
C GLY A 83 -7.97 8.99 6.59
N GLU A 84 -6.77 8.92 6.08
CA GLU A 84 -5.84 7.82 6.31
C GLU A 84 -5.31 7.80 7.75
N ARG A 85 -5.23 8.96 8.42
CA ARG A 85 -4.82 9.03 9.85
C ARG A 85 -5.82 8.33 10.76
N ILE A 86 -7.11 8.40 10.44
CA ILE A 86 -8.16 7.64 11.14
C ILE A 86 -7.90 6.14 10.97
N SER A 87 -7.73 5.68 9.74
CA SER A 87 -7.55 4.26 9.41
C SER A 87 -6.32 3.66 10.08
N ILE A 88 -5.15 4.34 10.05
CA ILE A 88 -3.92 3.81 10.67
C ILE A 88 -4.08 3.66 12.17
N SER A 89 -4.76 4.60 12.83
CA SER A 89 -4.97 4.56 14.28
C SER A 89 -5.91 3.42 14.67
N LEU A 90 -7.03 3.25 13.96
CA LEU A 90 -7.99 2.17 14.20
C LEU A 90 -7.34 0.78 13.97
N LEU A 91 -6.51 0.63 12.94
CA LEU A 91 -5.81 -0.63 12.70
C LEU A 91 -4.80 -0.93 13.81
N ALA A 92 -4.07 0.08 14.30
CA ALA A 92 -3.16 -0.09 15.43
C ALA A 92 -3.92 -0.55 16.69
N MET A 93 -5.07 0.05 16.97
CA MET A 93 -5.95 -0.36 18.08
C MET A 93 -6.47 -1.81 17.90
N ALA A 94 -6.85 -2.20 16.68
CA ALA A 94 -7.30 -3.55 16.40
C ALA A 94 -6.21 -4.61 16.60
N LEU A 95 -4.95 -4.31 16.24
CA LEU A 95 -3.81 -5.19 16.53
C LEU A 95 -3.49 -5.24 18.02
N ALA A 96 -3.58 -4.10 18.71
CA ALA A 96 -3.40 -4.05 20.17
C ALA A 96 -4.45 -4.90 20.90
N ALA A 97 -5.72 -4.89 20.47
CA ALA A 97 -6.78 -5.74 21.01
C ALA A 97 -6.51 -7.25 20.83
N LYS A 98 -5.60 -7.61 19.90
CA LYS A 98 -5.11 -8.98 19.68
C LYS A 98 -3.72 -9.21 20.33
N ASN A 99 -3.32 -8.38 21.31
CA ASN A 99 -2.04 -8.44 22.00
C ASN A 99 -0.82 -8.36 21.08
N HIS A 100 -0.94 -7.58 19.98
CA HIS A 100 0.16 -7.39 19.05
C HIS A 100 0.55 -5.92 18.92
N GLN A 101 1.84 -5.63 19.11
CA GLN A 101 2.35 -4.26 18.97
C GLN A 101 2.34 -3.80 17.53
N ALA A 102 1.76 -2.62 17.32
CA ALA A 102 1.74 -1.94 16.02
C ALA A 102 1.84 -0.42 16.23
N PHE A 103 2.50 0.25 15.30
CA PHE A 103 2.72 1.68 15.34
C PHE A 103 2.24 2.33 14.05
N SER A 104 1.45 3.39 14.18
CA SER A 104 0.92 4.16 13.06
C SER A 104 1.83 5.32 12.69
N PHE A 105 1.98 5.56 11.38
CA PHE A 105 2.82 6.62 10.81
C PHE A 105 2.06 7.34 9.70
N THR A 106 2.11 8.66 9.71
CA THR A 106 1.71 9.46 8.54
C THR A 106 2.71 9.26 7.39
N GLY A 107 2.37 9.70 6.18
CA GLY A 107 3.30 9.66 5.05
C GLY A 107 4.62 10.39 5.35
N SER A 108 4.54 11.56 5.97
CA SER A 108 5.72 12.32 6.43
C SER A 108 6.55 11.53 7.44
N GLN A 109 5.92 10.96 8.46
CA GLN A 109 6.61 10.18 9.50
C GLN A 109 7.23 8.88 8.95
N SER A 110 6.66 8.32 7.89
CA SER A 110 7.19 7.13 7.20
C SER A 110 8.36 7.43 6.26
N GLY A 111 8.65 8.72 6.05
CA GLY A 111 9.75 9.18 5.21
C GLY A 111 9.40 9.22 3.71
N ILE A 112 8.12 9.25 3.32
CA ILE A 112 7.70 9.45 1.94
C ILE A 112 7.91 10.92 1.57
N ILE A 113 8.90 11.19 0.72
CA ILE A 113 9.27 12.54 0.25
C ILE A 113 8.73 12.73 -1.16
N THR A 114 8.08 13.87 -1.39
CA THR A 114 7.44 14.22 -2.65
C THR A 114 7.99 15.50 -3.25
N CYS A 115 7.67 15.73 -4.53
CA CYS A 115 7.77 17.06 -5.13
C CYS A 115 6.76 18.04 -4.50
N ASN A 116 6.87 19.33 -4.81
CA ASN A 116 6.02 20.40 -4.24
C ASN A 116 4.65 20.54 -4.93
N ARG A 117 4.27 19.63 -5.84
CA ARG A 117 3.00 19.68 -6.56
C ARG A 117 1.87 19.16 -5.68
N HIS A 118 1.13 20.05 -5.06
CA HIS A 118 -0.05 19.68 -4.27
C HIS A 118 -1.12 18.95 -5.11
N SER A 119 -1.86 18.04 -4.49
CA SER A 119 -2.99 17.26 -5.04
C SER A 119 -2.64 16.20 -6.11
N ASP A 120 -1.42 16.23 -6.65
CA ASP A 120 -0.89 15.23 -7.59
C ASP A 120 0.64 15.15 -7.47
N ALA A 121 1.13 15.05 -6.24
CA ALA A 121 2.55 14.96 -5.96
C ALA A 121 3.18 13.67 -6.50
N ARG A 122 4.48 13.74 -6.84
CA ARG A 122 5.30 12.59 -7.22
C ARG A 122 6.17 12.19 -6.05
N ILE A 123 6.28 10.89 -5.78
CA ILE A 123 7.21 10.37 -4.78
C ILE A 123 8.61 10.40 -5.39
N ILE A 124 9.48 11.23 -4.83
CA ILE A 124 10.85 11.44 -5.34
C ILE A 124 11.91 10.73 -4.50
N ASP A 125 11.57 10.36 -3.25
CA ASP A 125 12.46 9.60 -2.36
C ASP A 125 11.64 8.96 -1.24
N VAL A 126 12.17 7.88 -0.64
CA VAL A 126 11.59 7.29 0.58
C VAL A 126 12.70 6.93 1.56
N ARG A 127 12.63 7.50 2.77
CA ARG A 127 13.60 7.30 3.85
C ARG A 127 12.96 6.65 5.08
N PRO A 128 12.80 5.32 5.11
CA PRO A 128 12.00 4.63 6.11
C PRO A 128 12.73 4.41 7.45
N HIS A 129 13.65 5.30 7.85
CA HIS A 129 14.49 5.14 9.04
C HIS A 129 13.70 5.00 10.35
N ARG A 130 12.51 5.60 10.44
CA ARG A 130 11.61 5.44 11.60
C ARG A 130 10.86 4.11 11.62
N LEU A 131 10.66 3.49 10.45
CA LEU A 131 9.97 2.22 10.34
C LEU A 131 10.90 1.03 10.63
N GLN A 132 12.16 1.15 10.27
CA GLN A 132 13.12 0.05 10.39
C GLN A 132 13.22 -0.52 11.83
N PRO A 133 13.44 0.29 12.88
CA PRO A 133 13.50 -0.23 14.26
C PRO A 133 12.21 -0.94 14.70
N ILE A 134 11.05 -0.43 14.25
CA ILE A 134 9.74 -1.02 14.54
C ILE A 134 9.61 -2.40 13.89
N LEU A 135 9.99 -2.49 12.62
CA LEU A 135 9.96 -3.74 11.87
C LEU A 135 10.97 -4.76 12.42
N ASP A 136 12.15 -4.29 12.84
CA ASP A 136 13.21 -5.14 13.41
C ASP A 136 12.83 -5.67 14.78
N SER A 137 12.06 -4.93 15.59
CA SER A 137 11.48 -5.42 16.84
C SER A 137 10.39 -6.49 16.65
N GLY A 138 9.98 -6.73 15.41
CA GLY A 138 8.87 -7.62 15.08
C GLY A 138 7.48 -6.98 15.26
N SER A 139 7.40 -5.68 15.54
CA SER A 139 6.15 -4.93 15.55
C SER A 139 5.68 -4.63 14.12
N VAL A 140 4.39 -4.31 13.95
CA VAL A 140 3.82 -3.92 12.67
C VAL A 140 3.92 -2.42 12.49
N ALA A 141 4.46 -1.95 11.36
CA ALA A 141 4.43 -0.55 10.97
C ALA A 141 3.21 -0.29 10.07
N ILE A 142 2.32 0.62 10.49
CA ILE A 142 1.10 0.97 9.74
C ILE A 142 1.29 2.38 9.19
N VAL A 143 1.18 2.53 7.87
CA VAL A 143 1.48 3.78 7.16
C VAL A 143 0.21 4.32 6.48
N ALA A 144 -0.05 5.60 6.67
CA ALA A 144 -1.08 6.31 5.92
C ALA A 144 -0.63 6.41 4.45
N GLY A 145 -1.38 5.77 3.56
CA GLY A 145 -1.16 5.91 2.12
C GLY A 145 -1.58 7.29 1.59
N PHE A 146 -1.48 7.50 0.28
CA PHE A 146 -1.98 8.69 -0.41
C PHE A 146 -1.24 10.00 -0.10
N GLN A 147 -0.42 10.07 0.92
CA GLN A 147 0.20 11.31 1.41
C GLN A 147 1.71 11.16 1.60
N GLY A 148 2.40 12.29 1.50
CA GLY A 148 3.83 12.43 1.79
C GLY A 148 4.14 13.81 2.33
N VAL A 149 5.40 14.17 2.32
CA VAL A 149 5.90 15.49 2.68
C VAL A 149 6.80 16.00 1.57
N SER A 150 6.60 17.25 1.15
CA SER A 150 7.49 17.90 0.19
C SER A 150 8.85 18.22 0.82
N ARG A 151 9.85 18.57 0.00
CA ARG A 151 11.15 19.03 0.51
C ARG A 151 11.06 20.27 1.39
N ASN A 152 9.99 21.05 1.22
CA ASN A 152 9.72 22.26 2.02
C ASN A 152 8.98 21.96 3.34
N GLY A 153 8.73 20.67 3.66
CA GLY A 153 8.03 20.26 4.88
C GLY A 153 6.50 20.30 4.78
N GLU A 154 5.93 20.62 3.61
CA GLU A 154 4.49 20.70 3.41
C GLU A 154 3.87 19.31 3.17
N ILE A 155 2.69 19.08 3.73
CA ILE A 155 1.92 17.87 3.44
C ILE A 155 1.43 17.92 2.00
N THR A 156 1.61 16.83 1.27
CA THR A 156 1.20 16.68 -0.12
C THR A 156 0.38 15.40 -0.29
N THR A 157 -0.52 15.39 -1.25
CA THR A 157 -1.25 14.19 -1.66
C THR A 157 -0.91 13.76 -3.08
N LEU A 158 -0.99 12.44 -3.33
CA LEU A 158 -0.49 11.81 -4.55
C LEU A 158 -1.55 11.70 -5.66
N GLY A 159 -2.73 12.26 -5.43
CA GLY A 159 -3.86 12.11 -6.34
C GLY A 159 -4.54 10.73 -6.25
N ARG A 160 -5.51 10.47 -7.14
CA ARG A 160 -6.32 9.24 -7.12
C ARG A 160 -5.45 7.98 -7.18
N GLY A 161 -5.74 7.02 -6.31
CA GLY A 161 -4.98 5.75 -6.22
C GLY A 161 -3.59 5.89 -5.61
N GLY A 162 -3.24 7.05 -5.06
CA GLY A 162 -1.93 7.33 -4.46
C GLY A 162 -1.52 6.36 -3.36
N SER A 163 -2.47 5.73 -2.65
CA SER A 163 -2.15 4.71 -1.63
C SER A 163 -1.51 3.45 -2.24
N ASP A 164 -1.85 3.07 -3.48
CA ASP A 164 -1.21 1.96 -4.18
C ASP A 164 0.25 2.33 -4.51
N THR A 165 0.49 3.57 -4.98
CA THR A 165 1.84 4.11 -5.22
C THR A 165 2.66 4.20 -3.93
N SER A 166 2.06 4.65 -2.82
CA SER A 166 2.72 4.68 -1.50
C SER A 166 3.20 3.30 -1.07
N ALA A 167 2.36 2.27 -1.27
CA ALA A 167 2.70 0.89 -0.90
C ALA A 167 3.90 0.35 -1.71
N VAL A 168 3.93 0.61 -3.01
CA VAL A 168 5.03 0.18 -3.88
C VAL A 168 6.32 0.93 -3.53
N ALA A 169 6.26 2.26 -3.38
CA ALA A 169 7.43 3.07 -3.02
C ALA A 169 8.03 2.64 -1.67
N LEU A 170 7.17 2.38 -0.68
CA LEU A 170 7.60 1.88 0.62
C LEU A 170 8.23 0.48 0.52
N ALA A 171 7.64 -0.42 -0.29
CA ALA A 171 8.17 -1.77 -0.50
C ALA A 171 9.57 -1.76 -1.13
N ILE A 172 9.79 -0.85 -2.08
CA ILE A 172 11.10 -0.63 -2.71
C ILE A 172 12.12 -0.18 -1.65
N ALA A 173 11.79 0.85 -0.86
CA ALA A 173 12.68 1.39 0.18
C ALA A 173 13.00 0.37 1.29
N LEU A 174 12.05 -0.50 1.64
CA LEU A 174 12.21 -1.55 2.65
C LEU A 174 12.81 -2.85 2.08
N ASN A 175 13.15 -2.90 0.80
CA ASN A 175 13.57 -4.11 0.08
C ASN A 175 12.64 -5.30 0.35
N ALA A 176 11.32 -5.05 0.30
CA ALA A 176 10.30 -6.05 0.59
C ALA A 176 10.29 -7.16 -0.47
N ALA A 177 9.90 -8.38 -0.09
CA ALA A 177 9.81 -9.50 -1.02
C ALA A 177 8.77 -9.23 -2.13
N LYS A 178 7.64 -8.63 -1.77
CA LYS A 178 6.55 -8.24 -2.67
C LYS A 178 5.61 -7.23 -1.99
N VAL A 179 4.66 -6.69 -2.76
CA VAL A 179 3.49 -5.96 -2.24
C VAL A 179 2.26 -6.84 -2.42
N GLU A 180 1.48 -7.05 -1.36
CA GLU A 180 0.17 -7.68 -1.42
C GLU A 180 -0.93 -6.63 -1.34
N PHE A 181 -1.77 -6.54 -2.38
CA PHE A 181 -2.91 -5.66 -2.47
C PHE A 181 -4.20 -6.42 -2.15
N PHE A 182 -4.85 -6.08 -1.06
CA PHE A 182 -6.14 -6.64 -0.69
C PHE A 182 -7.27 -5.77 -1.25
N LYS A 183 -7.95 -6.29 -2.24
CA LYS A 183 -9.01 -5.63 -3.01
C LYS A 183 -10.37 -6.30 -2.79
N ASP A 184 -11.42 -5.70 -3.32
CA ASP A 184 -12.79 -6.22 -3.37
C ASP A 184 -13.02 -7.23 -4.50
N VAL A 185 -11.96 -7.52 -5.27
CA VAL A 185 -11.94 -8.50 -6.36
C VAL A 185 -10.85 -9.54 -6.11
N PRO A 186 -10.99 -10.79 -6.59
CA PRO A 186 -10.04 -11.87 -6.32
C PRO A 186 -8.71 -11.71 -7.06
N GLY A 187 -8.64 -10.83 -8.05
CA GLY A 187 -7.44 -10.57 -8.85
C GLY A 187 -7.77 -9.85 -10.14
N ILE A 188 -6.96 -10.02 -11.17
CA ILE A 188 -7.12 -9.43 -12.50
C ILE A 188 -7.69 -10.48 -13.45
N PHE A 189 -8.72 -10.11 -14.18
CA PHE A 189 -9.39 -10.96 -15.17
C PHE A 189 -8.99 -10.54 -16.59
N ALA A 190 -9.09 -11.46 -17.53
CA ALA A 190 -8.85 -11.19 -18.95
C ALA A 190 -9.86 -10.16 -19.52
N ILE A 191 -11.10 -10.21 -19.03
CA ILE A 191 -12.20 -9.29 -19.37
C ILE A 191 -12.89 -8.92 -18.05
N ASP A 192 -13.51 -7.76 -17.98
CA ASP A 192 -14.29 -7.34 -16.80
C ASP A 192 -15.38 -8.40 -16.48
N PRO A 193 -15.32 -9.07 -15.32
CA PRO A 193 -16.29 -10.13 -14.97
C PRO A 193 -17.74 -9.65 -14.85
N LYS A 194 -17.96 -8.31 -14.76
CA LYS A 194 -19.29 -7.71 -14.85
C LYS A 194 -19.84 -7.74 -16.29
N LYS A 195 -18.97 -7.78 -17.30
CA LYS A 195 -19.34 -7.88 -18.72
C LYS A 195 -19.39 -9.33 -19.19
N ASP A 196 -18.47 -10.15 -18.71
CA ASP A 196 -18.40 -11.58 -18.99
C ASP A 196 -18.12 -12.38 -17.70
N PRO A 197 -19.14 -12.93 -17.06
CA PRO A 197 -18.97 -13.73 -15.84
C PRO A 197 -18.12 -15.00 -16.02
N SER A 198 -17.87 -15.44 -17.27
CA SER A 198 -17.02 -16.58 -17.58
C SER A 198 -15.55 -16.22 -17.75
N ALA A 199 -15.20 -14.92 -17.67
CA ALA A 199 -13.84 -14.46 -17.85
C ALA A 199 -12.88 -15.12 -16.84
N PRO A 200 -11.76 -15.73 -17.31
CA PRO A 200 -10.83 -16.39 -16.41
C PRO A 200 -10.02 -15.37 -15.59
N LEU A 201 -9.80 -15.71 -14.33
CA LEU A 201 -8.81 -15.04 -13.49
C LEU A 201 -7.41 -15.33 -14.05
N LEU A 202 -6.58 -14.31 -14.18
CA LEU A 202 -5.21 -14.41 -14.65
C LEU A 202 -4.26 -14.60 -13.44
N PRO A 203 -3.70 -15.82 -13.22
CA PRO A 203 -2.89 -16.07 -12.03
C PRO A 203 -1.53 -15.36 -12.07
N HIS A 204 -0.99 -15.12 -13.28
CA HIS A 204 0.30 -14.47 -13.50
C HIS A 204 0.23 -13.48 -14.66
N LEU A 205 0.84 -12.31 -14.48
CA LEU A 205 0.98 -11.27 -15.50
C LEU A 205 2.41 -10.73 -15.50
N THR A 206 2.89 -10.33 -16.68
CA THR A 206 4.02 -9.42 -16.79
C THR A 206 3.58 -8.00 -16.42
N TYR A 207 4.53 -7.08 -16.15
CA TYR A 207 4.18 -5.68 -15.91
C TYR A 207 3.55 -5.05 -17.16
N ASP A 208 4.06 -5.36 -18.36
CA ASP A 208 3.52 -4.85 -19.62
C ASP A 208 2.07 -5.28 -19.81
N SER A 209 1.78 -6.59 -19.65
CA SER A 209 0.41 -7.11 -19.75
C SER A 209 -0.54 -6.47 -18.72
N ALA A 210 -0.06 -6.23 -17.50
CA ALA A 210 -0.85 -5.56 -16.47
C ALA A 210 -1.12 -4.09 -16.83
N LEU A 211 -0.13 -3.38 -17.38
CA LEU A 211 -0.28 -2.01 -17.85
C LEU A 211 -1.24 -1.90 -19.03
N ASP A 212 -1.21 -2.85 -19.96
CA ASP A 212 -2.15 -2.91 -21.11
C ASP A 212 -3.59 -3.08 -20.61
N ILE A 213 -3.83 -4.02 -19.69
CA ILE A 213 -5.16 -4.26 -19.11
C ILE A 213 -5.66 -3.01 -18.38
N ILE A 214 -4.80 -2.33 -17.60
CA ILE A 214 -5.13 -1.08 -16.93
C ILE A 214 -5.40 0.03 -17.94
N GLY A 215 -4.62 0.11 -19.02
CA GLY A 215 -4.81 1.05 -20.14
C GLY A 215 -6.16 0.89 -20.82
N GLN A 216 -6.70 -0.32 -20.86
CA GLN A 216 -8.03 -0.64 -21.38
C GLN A 216 -9.17 -0.33 -20.40
N GLY A 217 -8.86 0.23 -19.22
CA GLY A 217 -9.85 0.73 -18.26
C GLY A 217 -10.06 -0.14 -17.01
N ALA A 218 -9.30 -1.21 -16.79
CA ALA A 218 -9.36 -1.96 -15.56
C ALA A 218 -8.89 -1.11 -14.36
N LYS A 219 -9.69 -1.10 -13.27
CA LYS A 219 -9.47 -0.23 -12.10
C LYS A 219 -8.89 -0.99 -10.89
N VAL A 220 -8.28 -2.15 -11.10
CA VAL A 220 -7.79 -2.99 -10.01
C VAL A 220 -6.56 -2.40 -9.33
N LEU A 221 -5.61 -1.87 -10.09
CA LEU A 221 -4.43 -1.16 -9.60
C LEU A 221 -4.27 0.19 -10.29
N GLN A 222 -3.60 1.11 -9.61
CA GLN A 222 -3.26 2.40 -10.21
C GLN A 222 -2.07 2.25 -11.15
N LYS A 223 -2.16 2.81 -12.36
CA LYS A 223 -1.11 2.73 -13.40
C LYS A 223 0.26 3.13 -12.86
N ARG A 224 0.38 4.28 -12.19
CA ARG A 224 1.62 4.78 -11.57
C ARG A 224 2.26 3.75 -10.62
N SER A 225 1.46 3.01 -9.85
CA SER A 225 1.99 1.99 -8.94
C SER A 225 2.61 0.82 -9.68
N VAL A 226 2.02 0.39 -10.81
CA VAL A 226 2.56 -0.69 -11.64
C VAL A 226 3.80 -0.24 -12.38
N GLU A 227 3.82 0.98 -12.93
CA GLU A 227 5.01 1.58 -13.57
C GLU A 227 6.19 1.69 -12.60
N LEU A 228 5.92 2.14 -11.35
CA LEU A 228 6.95 2.21 -10.31
C LEU A 228 7.47 0.82 -9.92
N ALA A 229 6.58 -0.16 -9.82
CA ALA A 229 6.95 -1.55 -9.55
C ALA A 229 7.80 -2.14 -10.68
N TYR A 230 7.44 -1.86 -11.93
CA TYR A 230 8.17 -2.31 -13.11
C TYR A 230 9.60 -1.78 -13.13
N LYS A 231 9.79 -0.47 -12.94
CA LYS A 231 11.13 0.16 -12.89
C LYS A 231 12.05 -0.50 -11.84
N ASN A 232 11.49 -1.06 -10.78
CA ASN A 232 12.22 -1.63 -9.66
C ASN A 232 12.15 -3.16 -9.56
N ASN A 233 11.54 -3.84 -10.50
CA ASN A 233 11.25 -5.28 -10.44
C ASN A 233 10.63 -5.70 -9.10
N MET A 234 9.68 -4.89 -8.59
CA MET A 234 8.98 -5.15 -7.34
C MET A 234 7.73 -6.01 -7.62
N PRO A 235 7.68 -7.29 -7.19
CA PRO A 235 6.53 -8.14 -7.43
C PRO A 235 5.28 -7.61 -6.72
N LEU A 236 4.14 -7.62 -7.42
CA LEU A 236 2.84 -7.24 -6.90
C LEU A 236 1.92 -8.46 -6.87
N HIS A 237 1.13 -8.61 -5.83
CA HIS A 237 0.18 -9.70 -5.70
C HIS A 237 -1.20 -9.13 -5.34
N VAL A 238 -2.17 -9.27 -6.22
CA VAL A 238 -3.56 -8.85 -6.01
C VAL A 238 -4.35 -10.00 -5.42
N LEU A 239 -5.00 -9.75 -4.29
CA LEU A 239 -5.74 -10.73 -3.48
C LEU A 239 -7.12 -10.19 -3.13
N SER A 240 -8.11 -11.10 -2.98
CA SER A 240 -9.41 -10.73 -2.43
C SER A 240 -9.32 -10.48 -0.93
N PHE A 241 -9.83 -9.34 -0.46
CA PHE A 241 -10.01 -9.11 0.98
C PHE A 241 -11.08 -10.01 1.58
N GLN A 242 -12.14 -10.29 0.81
CA GLN A 242 -13.29 -11.06 1.28
C GLN A 242 -13.02 -12.57 1.30
N GLU A 243 -12.34 -13.09 0.28
CA GLU A 243 -12.13 -14.53 0.09
C GLU A 243 -10.81 -15.03 0.69
N TYR A 244 -9.91 -14.10 1.08
CA TYR A 244 -8.62 -14.47 1.61
C TYR A 244 -8.75 -15.30 2.89
N THR A 245 -8.11 -16.46 2.87
CA THR A 245 -7.79 -17.25 4.05
C THR A 245 -6.33 -17.70 3.98
N PRO A 246 -5.68 -18.06 5.10
CA PRO A 246 -4.29 -18.59 5.06
C PRO A 246 -4.13 -19.83 4.17
N ALA A 247 -5.19 -20.60 4.00
CA ALA A 247 -5.21 -21.79 3.14
C ALA A 247 -5.56 -21.48 1.67
N HIS A 248 -6.16 -20.31 1.40
CA HIS A 248 -6.60 -19.89 0.06
C HIS A 248 -6.05 -18.51 -0.26
N THR A 249 -4.93 -18.49 -0.96
CA THR A 249 -4.18 -17.28 -1.34
C THR A 249 -4.16 -17.07 -2.85
N SER A 250 -5.19 -17.56 -3.55
CA SER A 250 -5.32 -17.34 -4.99
C SER A 250 -5.48 -15.86 -5.30
N GLY A 251 -4.96 -15.44 -6.44
CA GLY A 251 -4.98 -14.07 -6.88
C GLY A 251 -4.16 -13.88 -8.14
N THR A 252 -3.77 -12.65 -8.46
CA THR A 252 -2.91 -12.35 -9.61
C THR A 252 -1.54 -11.88 -9.15
N LEU A 253 -0.49 -12.60 -9.50
CA LEU A 253 0.91 -12.17 -9.33
C LEU A 253 1.35 -11.39 -10.58
N ILE A 254 1.89 -10.18 -10.38
CA ILE A 254 2.46 -9.35 -11.45
C ILE A 254 3.98 -9.27 -11.25
N GLY A 255 4.73 -9.56 -12.30
CA GLY A 255 6.18 -9.64 -12.28
C GLY A 255 6.71 -10.98 -11.74
N ALA A 256 8.03 -11.11 -11.61
CA ALA A 256 8.70 -12.31 -11.14
C ALA A 256 9.16 -12.16 -9.69
N LEU A 257 8.89 -13.16 -8.84
CA LEU A 257 9.32 -13.16 -7.43
C LEU A 257 10.86 -13.10 -7.25
N ASN A 258 11.62 -13.56 -8.25
CA ASN A 258 13.08 -13.65 -8.22
C ASN A 258 13.75 -12.75 -9.26
N GLY A 259 13.07 -11.70 -9.72
CA GLY A 259 13.64 -10.73 -10.65
C GLY A 259 14.80 -9.95 -10.00
N SER A 260 15.86 -9.66 -10.79
CA SER A 260 16.94 -8.78 -10.34
C SER A 260 16.43 -7.36 -10.17
N ARG A 261 16.80 -6.71 -9.06
CA ARG A 261 16.40 -5.33 -8.74
C ARG A 261 17.54 -4.37 -9.10
N PRO A 262 17.21 -3.10 -9.40
CA PRO A 262 18.24 -2.08 -9.57
C PRO A 262 19.03 -1.89 -8.27
N LEU A 263 20.33 -1.51 -8.40
CA LEU A 263 21.21 -1.25 -7.25
C LEU A 263 20.69 -0.13 -6.34
N HIS A 264 20.03 0.85 -6.94
CA HIS A 264 19.40 1.97 -6.23
C HIS A 264 17.93 2.04 -6.58
N PRO A 265 17.05 2.37 -5.61
CA PRO A 265 15.64 2.62 -5.85
C PRO A 265 15.41 3.68 -6.93
N LEU A 266 14.50 3.41 -7.87
CA LEU A 266 14.09 4.34 -8.92
C LEU A 266 12.70 4.86 -8.56
N TYR A 267 12.61 6.11 -8.17
CA TYR A 267 11.34 6.76 -7.86
C TYR A 267 10.80 7.56 -9.05
N GLU A 268 9.76 8.35 -8.82
CA GLU A 268 9.13 9.17 -9.85
C GLU A 268 9.97 10.44 -10.10
N GLU A 269 9.91 10.94 -11.32
CA GLU A 269 10.61 12.17 -11.70
C GLU A 269 9.79 13.42 -11.32
N GLU A 270 10.47 14.49 -10.94
CA GLU A 270 9.88 15.81 -10.77
C GLU A 270 9.66 16.43 -12.17
N HIS A 271 8.41 16.54 -12.63
CA HIS A 271 8.03 17.27 -13.85
C HIS A 271 7.27 18.54 -13.50
#